data_88227c9cad4eda4acb6f62759d085a8a
#
_entry.id   88227c9cad4eda4acb6f62759d085a8a
#
_cell.length_a   1.000
_cell.length_b   1.000
_cell.length_c   1.000
_cell.angle_alpha   90.00
_cell.angle_beta   90.00
_cell.angle_gamma   90.00
#
_symmetry.space_group_name_H-M   'P 1'
#
loop_
_entity.id
_entity.type
_entity.pdbx_description
1 polymer ?
#
loop_
_entity_poly.entity_id
_entity_poly.type
_entity_poly.pdbx_seq_one_letter_code
_entity_poly.pdbx_strand_id
1 'polypeptide(L)'
;MNIKKILIFFYKKISYIYVFIFGRKNMQFINNVFLSLTLNAKGYKNFGNFTQTGEKKFIESISKDLKFCIDVGANVGKYTNLLLSETNSQIISFEPLKEAFKELEKIEKEHPNRLKVFNHAIGERNTNLELNFSDEKSEKATFSNDIEKLSFFDHEKNKKVMTDIITLDSFFLDKSSFTNINEIDLIK
;
A
#
# COMPACT_ATOMS: atom_id res chain seq x y z
N MET A 1 -20.89 19.16 33.08
CA MET A 1 -21.09 17.75 32.67
C MET A 1 -20.09 17.43 31.58
N ASN A 2 -19.27 16.37 31.72
CA ASN A 2 -18.17 16.07 30.81
C ASN A 2 -18.73 15.65 29.43
N ILE A 3 -18.31 16.35 28.36
CA ILE A 3 -18.75 16.12 26.98
C ILE A 3 -18.65 14.64 26.57
N LYS A 4 -17.58 13.94 27.01
CA LYS A 4 -17.43 12.49 26.77
C LYS A 4 -18.59 11.66 27.35
N LYS A 5 -19.08 11.99 28.56
CA LYS A 5 -20.21 11.27 29.17
C LYS A 5 -21.51 11.47 28.40
N ILE A 6 -21.72 12.68 27.87
CA ILE A 6 -22.89 13.00 27.03
C ILE A 6 -22.83 12.20 25.73
N LEU A 7 -21.67 12.19 25.05
CA LEU A 7 -21.49 11.44 23.81
C LEU A 7 -21.69 9.95 23.99
N ILE A 8 -21.18 9.37 25.08
CA ILE A 8 -21.37 7.94 25.39
C ILE A 8 -22.86 7.63 25.64
N PHE A 9 -23.59 8.52 26.34
CA PHE A 9 -25.01 8.33 26.59
C PHE A 9 -25.82 8.32 25.28
N PHE A 10 -25.58 9.27 24.39
CA PHE A 10 -26.23 9.31 23.07
C PHE A 10 -25.85 8.10 22.22
N TYR A 11 -24.56 7.72 22.20
CA TYR A 11 -24.10 6.53 21.51
C TYR A 11 -24.87 5.27 21.94
N LYS A 12 -25.03 5.04 23.26
CA LYS A 12 -25.76 3.87 23.77
C LYS A 12 -27.22 3.85 23.30
N LYS A 13 -27.90 5.00 23.31
CA LYS A 13 -29.31 5.08 22.83
C LYS A 13 -29.41 4.83 21.33
N ILE A 14 -28.54 5.45 20.54
CA ILE A 14 -28.51 5.26 19.09
C ILE A 14 -28.18 3.81 18.76
N SER A 15 -27.19 3.22 19.43
CA SER A 15 -26.83 1.82 19.25
C SER A 15 -27.98 0.86 19.52
N TYR A 16 -28.75 1.09 20.60
CA TYR A 16 -29.92 0.29 20.91
C TYR A 16 -30.99 0.36 19.80
N ILE A 17 -31.31 1.56 19.33
CA ILE A 17 -32.27 1.76 18.25
C ILE A 17 -31.76 1.11 16.94
N TYR A 18 -30.47 1.31 16.63
CA TYR A 18 -29.85 0.71 15.46
C TYR A 18 -29.94 -0.83 15.46
N VAL A 19 -29.56 -1.44 16.60
CA VAL A 19 -29.64 -2.91 16.74
C VAL A 19 -31.07 -3.41 16.65
N PHE A 20 -32.03 -2.71 17.26
CA PHE A 20 -33.45 -3.06 17.18
C PHE A 20 -33.97 -3.09 15.75
N ILE A 21 -33.55 -2.13 14.90
CA ILE A 21 -34.01 -2.03 13.50
C ILE A 21 -33.17 -2.96 12.59
N PHE A 22 -31.84 -2.87 12.67
CA PHE A 22 -30.91 -3.49 11.71
C PHE A 22 -30.32 -4.82 12.19
N GLY A 23 -30.56 -5.24 13.43
CA GLY A 23 -30.05 -6.51 13.98
C GLY A 23 -30.74 -7.76 13.41
N ARG A 24 -31.65 -7.62 12.48
CA ARG A 24 -32.42 -8.72 11.87
C ARG A 24 -31.65 -9.37 10.73
N LYS A 25 -31.90 -10.69 10.52
CA LYS A 25 -31.23 -11.50 9.47
C LYS A 25 -31.32 -10.88 8.06
N ASN A 26 -32.48 -10.36 7.70
CA ASN A 26 -32.74 -9.74 6.40
C ASN A 26 -32.07 -8.36 6.22
N MET A 27 -31.57 -7.75 7.30
CA MET A 27 -30.86 -6.45 7.27
C MET A 27 -29.33 -6.62 7.23
N GLN A 28 -28.81 -7.85 7.28
CA GLN A 28 -27.35 -8.08 7.31
C GLN A 28 -26.64 -7.59 6.03
N PHE A 29 -27.31 -7.66 4.88
CA PHE A 29 -26.77 -7.10 3.65
C PHE A 29 -26.49 -5.58 3.81
N ILE A 30 -27.45 -4.83 4.35
CA ILE A 30 -27.32 -3.39 4.59
C ILE A 30 -26.20 -3.12 5.60
N ASN A 31 -26.14 -3.88 6.69
CA ASN A 31 -25.05 -3.76 7.68
C ASN A 31 -23.69 -3.98 7.07
N ASN A 32 -23.54 -4.97 6.19
CA ASN A 32 -22.29 -5.26 5.50
C ASN A 32 -21.87 -4.11 4.56
N VAL A 33 -22.83 -3.48 3.88
CA VAL A 33 -22.59 -2.29 3.05
C VAL A 33 -22.05 -1.15 3.93
N PHE A 34 -22.72 -0.80 5.02
CA PHE A 34 -22.27 0.25 5.94
C PHE A 34 -20.90 -0.05 6.56
N LEU A 35 -20.67 -1.31 6.95
CA LEU A 35 -19.37 -1.75 7.46
C LEU A 35 -18.27 -1.56 6.40
N SER A 36 -18.55 -1.97 5.15
CA SER A 36 -17.59 -1.80 4.04
C SER A 36 -17.29 -0.33 3.78
N LEU A 37 -18.31 0.53 3.74
CA LEU A 37 -18.11 1.98 3.57
C LEU A 37 -17.27 2.58 4.70
N THR A 38 -17.54 2.19 5.95
CA THR A 38 -16.78 2.66 7.12
C THR A 38 -15.33 2.19 7.09
N LEU A 39 -15.10 0.92 6.72
CA LEU A 39 -13.76 0.38 6.58
C LEU A 39 -12.97 1.06 5.46
N ASN A 40 -13.61 1.30 4.31
CA ASN A 40 -12.98 2.03 3.21
C ASN A 40 -12.62 3.46 3.62
N ALA A 41 -13.51 4.16 4.34
CA ALA A 41 -13.24 5.50 4.85
C ALA A 41 -12.08 5.55 5.85
N LYS A 42 -11.79 4.44 6.55
CA LYS A 42 -10.65 4.27 7.45
C LYS A 42 -9.39 3.77 6.74
N GLY A 43 -9.41 3.55 5.43
CA GLY A 43 -8.29 3.02 4.68
C GLY A 43 -8.13 1.50 4.73
N TYR A 44 -9.09 0.77 5.32
CA TYR A 44 -9.10 -0.69 5.24
C TYR A 44 -9.63 -1.13 3.88
N LYS A 45 -9.09 -2.25 3.34
CA LYS A 45 -9.44 -2.78 2.02
C LYS A 45 -9.14 -1.77 0.89
N ASN A 46 -7.87 -1.64 0.55
CA ASN A 46 -7.40 -0.84 -0.59
C ASN A 46 -7.82 -1.42 -1.94
N PHE A 47 -9.12 -1.64 -2.14
CA PHE A 47 -9.67 -2.07 -3.41
C PHE A 47 -10.14 -0.84 -4.19
N GLY A 48 -9.32 -0.38 -5.14
CA GLY A 48 -9.75 0.60 -6.10
C GLY A 48 -8.95 1.90 -6.13
N ASN A 49 -9.63 2.99 -6.38
CA ASN A 49 -9.02 4.30 -6.55
C ASN A 49 -8.62 4.91 -5.20
N PHE A 50 -7.40 5.44 -5.08
CA PHE A 50 -6.90 6.15 -3.88
C PHE A 50 -7.82 7.28 -3.40
N THR A 51 -8.62 7.86 -4.29
CA THR A 51 -9.60 8.89 -3.90
C THR A 51 -10.77 8.34 -3.08
N GLN A 52 -10.99 7.02 -3.13
CA GLN A 52 -12.06 6.32 -2.40
C GLN A 52 -11.55 5.65 -1.13
N THR A 53 -10.22 5.54 -0.97
CA THR A 53 -9.56 5.00 0.22
C THR A 53 -9.04 6.12 1.09
N GLY A 54 -8.77 5.85 2.35
CA GLY A 54 -8.19 6.84 3.27
C GLY A 54 -6.72 7.18 2.98
N GLU A 55 -6.04 6.45 2.07
CA GLU A 55 -4.61 6.61 1.79
C GLU A 55 -4.26 8.01 1.30
N LYS A 56 -5.00 8.53 0.32
CA LYS A 56 -4.75 9.89 -0.17
C LYS A 56 -4.88 10.93 0.95
N LYS A 57 -5.96 10.87 1.73
CA LYS A 57 -6.16 11.79 2.86
C LYS A 57 -5.12 11.65 3.94
N PHE A 58 -4.63 10.44 4.19
CA PHE A 58 -3.53 10.20 5.10
C PHE A 58 -2.26 10.91 4.61
N ILE A 59 -1.86 10.69 3.35
CA ILE A 59 -0.69 11.36 2.77
C ILE A 59 -0.87 12.88 2.76
N GLU A 60 -2.02 13.41 2.36
CA GLU A 60 -2.32 14.84 2.44
C GLU A 60 -2.10 15.40 3.85
N SER A 61 -2.51 14.66 4.89
CA SER A 61 -2.41 15.11 6.29
C SER A 61 -0.98 15.20 6.82
N ILE A 62 -0.04 14.40 6.28
CA ILE A 62 1.36 14.36 6.70
C ILE A 62 2.33 14.91 5.63
N SER A 63 1.81 15.37 4.49
CA SER A 63 2.59 15.71 3.30
C SER A 63 3.69 16.74 3.53
N LYS A 64 3.50 17.68 4.46
CA LYS A 64 4.47 18.74 4.79
C LYS A 64 5.70 18.22 5.54
N ASP A 65 5.54 17.10 6.24
CA ASP A 65 6.58 16.50 7.08
C ASP A 65 7.41 15.47 6.30
N LEU A 66 6.91 15.02 5.13
CA LEU A 66 7.57 14.02 4.30
C LEU A 66 8.65 14.63 3.43
N LYS A 67 9.91 14.25 3.68
CA LYS A 67 11.10 14.64 2.91
C LYS A 67 11.67 13.47 2.12
N PHE A 68 11.64 12.26 2.69
CA PHE A 68 12.17 11.07 2.07
C PHE A 68 11.24 9.87 2.28
N CYS A 69 10.78 9.29 1.18
CA CYS A 69 9.82 8.18 1.16
C CYS A 69 10.37 6.96 0.42
N ILE A 70 9.98 5.78 0.85
CA ILE A 70 10.26 4.51 0.18
C ILE A 70 8.95 3.82 -0.15
N ASP A 71 8.79 3.40 -1.42
CA ASP A 71 7.65 2.61 -1.92
C ASP A 71 8.16 1.21 -2.29
N VAL A 72 7.85 0.22 -1.44
CA VAL A 72 8.26 -1.18 -1.61
C VAL A 72 7.13 -1.96 -2.29
N GLY A 73 7.44 -2.59 -3.43
CA GLY A 73 6.43 -3.23 -4.27
C GLY A 73 5.57 -2.18 -4.99
N ALA A 74 6.23 -1.20 -5.58
CA ALA A 74 5.59 -0.04 -6.19
C ALA A 74 4.70 -0.37 -7.40
N ASN A 75 4.84 -1.57 -7.97
CA ASN A 75 4.12 -2.04 -9.14
C ASN A 75 4.20 -1.02 -10.29
N VAL A 76 3.11 -0.66 -10.92
CA VAL A 76 3.04 0.35 -11.99
C VAL A 76 3.10 1.80 -11.47
N GLY A 77 3.48 2.00 -10.21
CA GLY A 77 3.75 3.32 -9.63
C GLY A 77 2.52 4.11 -9.17
N LYS A 78 1.41 3.47 -8.87
CA LYS A 78 0.20 4.18 -8.40
C LYS A 78 0.46 4.97 -7.12
N TYR A 79 1.10 4.32 -6.11
CA TYR A 79 1.39 4.99 -4.85
C TYR A 79 2.56 5.96 -4.98
N THR A 80 3.57 5.61 -5.77
CA THR A 80 4.66 6.51 -6.16
C THR A 80 4.12 7.83 -6.75
N ASN A 81 3.15 7.76 -7.68
CA ASN A 81 2.49 8.93 -8.27
C ASN A 81 1.70 9.73 -7.22
N LEU A 82 1.05 9.06 -6.27
CA LEU A 82 0.37 9.73 -5.17
C LEU A 82 1.36 10.54 -4.33
N LEU A 83 2.50 9.96 -3.96
CA LEU A 83 3.55 10.67 -3.22
C LEU A 83 4.11 11.86 -4.03
N LEU A 84 4.35 11.68 -5.32
CA LEU A 84 4.82 12.74 -6.21
C LEU A 84 3.84 13.91 -6.32
N SER A 85 2.52 13.64 -6.34
CA SER A 85 1.48 14.66 -6.47
C SER A 85 1.19 15.41 -5.16
N GLU A 86 1.20 14.70 -4.03
CA GLU A 86 0.74 15.26 -2.75
C GLU A 86 1.87 15.77 -1.87
N THR A 87 3.14 15.45 -2.20
CA THR A 87 4.31 15.84 -1.39
C THR A 87 5.40 16.47 -2.23
N ASN A 88 6.42 17.02 -1.57
CA ASN A 88 7.69 17.45 -2.19
C ASN A 88 8.84 16.48 -1.85
N SER A 89 8.55 15.28 -1.37
CA SER A 89 9.55 14.30 -0.95
C SER A 89 10.41 13.79 -2.10
N GLN A 90 11.63 13.36 -1.77
CA GLN A 90 12.39 12.44 -2.59
C GLN A 90 11.86 11.02 -2.36
N ILE A 91 11.80 10.23 -3.41
CA ILE A 91 11.17 8.91 -3.38
C ILE A 91 12.14 7.88 -3.96
N ILE A 92 12.26 6.75 -3.28
CA ILE A 92 12.85 5.53 -3.84
C ILE A 92 11.74 4.49 -3.96
N SER A 93 11.59 3.92 -5.16
CA SER A 93 10.61 2.87 -5.42
C SER A 93 11.29 1.58 -5.84
N PHE A 94 10.85 0.46 -5.27
CA PHE A 94 11.34 -0.88 -5.58
C PHE A 94 10.22 -1.71 -6.19
N GLU A 95 10.53 -2.37 -7.33
CA GLU A 95 9.58 -3.27 -7.99
C GLU A 95 10.34 -4.40 -8.67
N PRO A 96 10.09 -5.67 -8.29
CA PRO A 96 10.80 -6.82 -8.85
C PRO A 96 10.33 -7.24 -10.25
N LEU A 97 9.05 -7.04 -10.59
CA LEU A 97 8.51 -7.46 -11.89
C LEU A 97 8.92 -6.50 -13.00
N LYS A 98 9.60 -7.01 -14.02
CA LYS A 98 10.20 -6.20 -15.08
C LYS A 98 9.22 -5.30 -15.85
N GLU A 99 8.02 -5.80 -16.16
CA GLU A 99 7.06 -5.01 -16.93
C GLU A 99 6.43 -3.89 -16.07
N ALA A 100 6.19 -4.14 -14.78
CA ALA A 100 5.78 -3.10 -13.85
C ALA A 100 6.89 -2.08 -13.62
N PHE A 101 8.14 -2.55 -13.47
CA PHE A 101 9.32 -1.69 -13.34
C PHE A 101 9.52 -0.74 -14.54
N LYS A 102 9.28 -1.20 -15.77
CA LYS A 102 9.34 -0.33 -16.96
C LYS A 102 8.35 0.85 -16.91
N GLU A 103 7.19 0.67 -16.28
CA GLU A 103 6.27 1.79 -16.07
C GLU A 103 6.83 2.79 -15.05
N LEU A 104 7.47 2.29 -13.98
CA LEU A 104 8.17 3.16 -13.01
C LEU A 104 9.33 3.94 -13.65
N GLU A 105 10.11 3.33 -14.55
CA GLU A 105 11.18 4.03 -15.29
C GLU A 105 10.65 5.21 -16.13
N LYS A 106 9.42 5.12 -16.64
CA LYS A 106 8.79 6.25 -17.35
C LYS A 106 8.49 7.39 -16.39
N ILE A 107 7.96 7.08 -15.21
CA ILE A 107 7.68 8.07 -14.16
C ILE A 107 8.98 8.71 -13.66
N GLU A 108 10.06 7.92 -13.49
CA GLU A 108 11.38 8.45 -13.10
C GLU A 108 11.90 9.47 -14.12
N LYS A 109 11.75 9.22 -15.43
CA LYS A 109 12.16 10.15 -16.49
C LYS A 109 11.40 11.48 -16.43
N GLU A 110 10.16 11.47 -15.96
CA GLU A 110 9.34 12.68 -15.77
C GLU A 110 9.74 13.42 -14.48
N HIS A 111 10.30 12.70 -13.49
CA HIS A 111 10.66 13.22 -12.17
C HIS A 111 12.11 12.91 -11.76
N PRO A 112 13.13 13.20 -12.59
CA PRO A 112 14.50 12.68 -12.42
C PRO A 112 15.20 13.16 -11.13
N ASN A 113 14.76 14.29 -10.58
CA ASN A 113 15.33 14.87 -9.36
C ASN A 113 14.64 14.41 -8.07
N ARG A 114 13.49 13.74 -8.20
CA ARG A 114 12.66 13.38 -7.05
C ARG A 114 12.41 11.88 -6.91
N LEU A 115 12.48 11.12 -7.99
CA LEU A 115 12.23 9.69 -8.01
C LEU A 115 13.47 8.94 -8.46
N LYS A 116 13.79 7.84 -7.77
CA LYS A 116 14.72 6.80 -8.19
C LYS A 116 14.04 5.44 -8.08
N VAL A 117 14.20 4.61 -9.13
CA VAL A 117 13.54 3.30 -9.19
C VAL A 117 14.58 2.19 -9.29
N PHE A 118 14.28 1.04 -8.65
CA PHE A 118 15.18 -0.11 -8.60
C PHE A 118 14.40 -1.41 -8.82
N ASN A 119 14.94 -2.25 -9.74
CA ASN A 119 14.32 -3.54 -10.05
C ASN A 119 14.79 -4.62 -9.06
N HIS A 120 14.35 -4.48 -7.81
CA HIS A 120 14.64 -5.42 -6.73
C HIS A 120 13.38 -5.64 -5.88
N ALA A 121 13.31 -6.81 -5.25
CA ALA A 121 12.43 -7.01 -4.11
C ALA A 121 13.16 -6.62 -2.83
N ILE A 122 12.42 -6.13 -1.84
CA ILE A 122 12.94 -5.84 -0.51
C ILE A 122 12.47 -6.92 0.46
N GLY A 123 13.39 -7.41 1.30
CA GLY A 123 13.09 -8.44 2.28
C GLY A 123 14.02 -8.41 3.49
N GLU A 124 13.85 -9.40 4.36
CA GLU A 124 14.59 -9.52 5.62
C GLU A 124 16.08 -9.86 5.42
N ARG A 125 16.43 -10.51 4.31
CA ARG A 125 17.81 -10.95 4.01
C ARG A 125 18.06 -10.94 2.52
N ASN A 126 19.32 -10.74 2.14
CA ASN A 126 19.75 -10.84 0.76
C ASN A 126 19.69 -12.31 0.30
N THR A 127 18.88 -12.59 -0.71
CA THR A 127 18.65 -13.94 -1.23
C THR A 127 17.97 -13.89 -2.59
N ASN A 128 17.92 -15.05 -3.25
CA ASN A 128 17.14 -15.22 -4.47
C ASN A 128 15.97 -16.15 -4.18
N LEU A 129 14.77 -15.70 -4.47
CA LEU A 129 13.55 -16.51 -4.32
C LEU A 129 12.71 -16.46 -5.60
N GLU A 130 11.92 -17.50 -5.77
CA GLU A 130 10.94 -17.59 -6.85
C GLU A 130 9.72 -16.74 -6.51
N LEU A 131 9.48 -15.70 -7.31
CA LEU A 131 8.29 -14.86 -7.22
C LEU A 131 7.19 -15.43 -8.12
N ASN A 132 6.05 -15.70 -7.56
CA ASN A 132 4.86 -16.18 -8.24
C ASN A 132 3.94 -14.99 -8.59
N PHE A 133 3.43 -14.95 -9.82
CA PHE A 133 2.54 -13.88 -10.29
C PHE A 133 1.64 -14.39 -11.43
N SER A 134 0.44 -13.85 -11.54
CA SER A 134 -0.49 -14.20 -12.64
C SER A 134 -0.41 -13.21 -13.80
N ASP A 135 -0.06 -11.96 -13.53
CA ASP A 135 0.12 -10.89 -14.50
C ASP A 135 1.31 -10.03 -14.09
N GLU A 136 2.15 -9.64 -15.04
CA GLU A 136 3.39 -8.87 -14.80
C GLU A 136 3.15 -7.42 -14.30
N LYS A 137 1.92 -6.97 -14.31
CA LYS A 137 1.47 -5.71 -13.71
C LYS A 137 0.49 -5.93 -12.55
N SER A 138 0.39 -7.19 -12.08
CA SER A 138 -0.52 -7.54 -10.99
C SER A 138 0.00 -7.07 -9.64
N GLU A 139 -0.90 -6.54 -8.83
CA GLU A 139 -0.66 -6.24 -7.41
C GLU A 139 -0.65 -7.52 -6.54
N LYS A 140 -0.75 -8.71 -7.14
CA LYS A 140 -0.94 -10.01 -6.47
C LYS A 140 0.26 -10.94 -6.62
N ALA A 141 1.46 -10.40 -6.78
CA ALA A 141 2.67 -11.21 -6.76
C ALA A 141 3.03 -11.66 -5.33
N THR A 142 3.60 -12.86 -5.19
CA THR A 142 3.93 -13.42 -3.87
C THR A 142 5.12 -14.36 -3.91
N PHE A 143 5.93 -14.35 -2.85
CA PHE A 143 6.99 -15.34 -2.60
C PHE A 143 6.50 -16.58 -1.84
N SER A 144 5.21 -16.66 -1.51
CA SER A 144 4.66 -17.82 -0.82
C SER A 144 4.67 -19.05 -1.72
N ASN A 145 5.12 -20.18 -1.18
CA ASN A 145 5.01 -21.48 -1.82
C ASN A 145 3.60 -22.08 -1.68
N ASP A 146 2.79 -21.57 -0.74
CA ASP A 146 1.43 -22.04 -0.47
C ASP A 146 0.38 -21.31 -1.36
N ILE A 147 0.70 -21.14 -2.63
CA ILE A 147 -0.15 -20.40 -3.59
C ILE A 147 -1.56 -20.99 -3.64
N GLU A 148 -1.68 -22.31 -3.56
CA GLU A 148 -2.98 -23.04 -3.59
C GLU A 148 -3.94 -22.59 -2.50
N LYS A 149 -3.43 -22.06 -1.38
CA LYS A 149 -4.23 -21.53 -0.27
C LYS A 149 -4.66 -20.09 -0.46
N LEU A 150 -4.14 -19.40 -1.48
CA LEU A 150 -4.43 -17.98 -1.73
C LEU A 150 -5.62 -17.82 -2.66
N SER A 151 -6.81 -17.61 -2.10
CA SER A 151 -8.08 -17.46 -2.83
C SER A 151 -8.12 -16.32 -3.86
N PHE A 152 -7.18 -15.38 -3.78
CA PHE A 152 -7.07 -14.25 -4.70
C PHE A 152 -6.12 -14.49 -5.87
N PHE A 153 -5.44 -15.65 -5.90
CA PHE A 153 -4.44 -15.99 -6.91
C PHE A 153 -5.06 -16.79 -8.05
N ASP A 154 -4.78 -16.41 -9.29
CA ASP A 154 -5.20 -17.16 -10.48
C ASP A 154 -4.17 -18.26 -10.77
N HIS A 155 -4.49 -19.48 -10.32
CA HIS A 155 -3.59 -20.63 -10.41
C HIS A 155 -3.32 -21.07 -11.86
N GLU A 156 -4.30 -20.87 -12.76
CA GLU A 156 -4.17 -21.30 -14.16
C GLU A 156 -3.19 -20.42 -14.94
N LYS A 157 -2.99 -19.19 -14.49
CA LYS A 157 -2.07 -18.21 -15.11
C LYS A 157 -0.78 -18.00 -14.34
N ASN A 158 -0.48 -18.87 -13.36
CA ASN A 158 0.72 -18.69 -12.54
C ASN A 158 1.99 -18.74 -13.39
N LYS A 159 2.76 -17.68 -13.31
CA LYS A 159 4.12 -17.55 -13.83
C LYS A 159 5.09 -17.43 -12.66
N LYS A 160 6.34 -17.77 -12.91
CA LYS A 160 7.40 -17.74 -11.92
C LYS A 160 8.62 -17.04 -12.46
N VAL A 161 9.27 -16.25 -11.63
CA VAL A 161 10.55 -15.62 -11.96
C VAL A 161 11.48 -15.64 -10.74
N MET A 162 12.75 -15.99 -10.97
CA MET A 162 13.77 -15.81 -9.94
C MET A 162 14.02 -14.32 -9.73
N THR A 163 13.95 -13.90 -8.50
CA THR A 163 13.99 -12.49 -8.10
C THR A 163 15.03 -12.28 -7.02
N ASP A 164 15.88 -11.29 -7.23
CA ASP A 164 16.85 -10.84 -6.24
C ASP A 164 16.12 -10.04 -5.14
N ILE A 165 16.27 -10.53 -3.92
CA ILE A 165 15.80 -9.87 -2.71
C ILE A 165 17.00 -9.25 -2.01
N ILE A 166 16.90 -7.96 -1.71
CA ILE A 166 17.90 -7.23 -0.95
C ILE A 166 17.29 -6.67 0.32
N THR A 167 18.11 -6.41 1.33
CA THR A 167 17.66 -5.65 2.51
C THR A 167 17.80 -4.15 2.25
N LEU A 168 16.96 -3.33 2.88
CA LEU A 168 17.14 -1.87 2.84
C LEU A 168 18.51 -1.47 3.41
N ASP A 169 18.97 -2.14 4.47
CA ASP A 169 20.28 -1.85 5.07
C ASP A 169 21.41 -2.07 4.07
N SER A 170 21.43 -3.22 3.35
CA SER A 170 22.48 -3.47 2.35
C SER A 170 22.38 -2.48 1.18
N PHE A 171 21.17 -2.11 0.76
CA PHE A 171 20.96 -1.14 -0.29
C PHE A 171 21.58 0.23 0.05
N PHE A 172 21.38 0.73 1.26
CA PHE A 172 21.91 2.02 1.68
C PHE A 172 23.42 1.98 2.00
N LEU A 173 23.94 0.84 2.49
CA LEU A 173 25.37 0.66 2.71
C LEU A 173 26.18 0.69 1.40
N ASP A 174 25.66 0.06 0.35
CA ASP A 174 26.37 -0.04 -0.94
C ASP A 174 26.32 1.21 -1.78
N LYS A 175 25.37 2.11 -1.52
CA LYS A 175 25.14 3.31 -2.34
C LYS A 175 25.51 4.59 -1.62
N SER A 176 26.79 4.96 -1.72
CA SER A 176 27.31 6.26 -1.26
C SER A 176 26.59 7.48 -1.86
N SER A 177 25.81 7.29 -2.93
CA SER A 177 25.01 8.34 -3.58
C SER A 177 23.88 8.89 -2.70
N PHE A 178 23.52 8.21 -1.62
CA PHE A 178 22.45 8.61 -0.68
C PHE A 178 23.00 9.12 0.66
N THR A 179 24.25 9.63 0.68
CA THR A 179 24.94 10.10 1.89
C THR A 179 24.22 11.20 2.66
N ASN A 180 23.23 11.85 2.07
CA ASN A 180 22.47 12.95 2.71
C ASN A 180 21.12 12.51 3.29
N ILE A 181 20.80 11.20 3.28
CA ILE A 181 19.56 10.69 3.87
C ILE A 181 19.84 10.35 5.32
N ASN A 182 19.38 11.20 6.24
CA ASN A 182 19.52 11.00 7.67
C ASN A 182 18.30 10.31 8.29
N GLU A 183 17.16 10.35 7.63
CA GLU A 183 15.89 9.87 8.14
C GLU A 183 14.99 9.43 6.98
N ILE A 184 14.25 8.37 7.19
CA ILE A 184 13.18 7.89 6.29
C ILE A 184 11.85 8.23 6.96
N ASP A 185 11.08 9.13 6.35
CA ASP A 185 9.82 9.60 6.94
C ASP A 185 8.67 8.65 6.69
N LEU A 186 8.72 7.89 5.58
CA LEU A 186 7.65 6.96 5.21
C LEU A 186 8.21 5.75 4.46
N ILE A 187 7.80 4.56 4.89
CA ILE A 187 7.95 3.31 4.13
C ILE A 187 6.56 2.72 3.93
N LYS A 188 6.25 2.42 2.67
CA LYS A 188 5.01 1.74 2.32
C LYS A 188 5.32 0.35 1.80
#